data_60ce0647b41a7315e1fa631914d01dd2
#
_entry.id   60ce0647b41a7315e1fa631914d01dd2
#
_cell.length_a   1.000
_cell.length_b   1.000
_cell.length_c   1.000
_cell.angle_alpha   90.00
_cell.angle_beta   90.00
_cell.angle_gamma   90.00
#
_symmetry.space_group_name_H-M   'P 1'
#
loop_
_entity.id
_entity.type
_entity.pdbx_description
1 polymer ?
#
loop_
_entity_poly.entity_id
_entity_poly.type
_entity_poly.pdbx_seq_one_letter_code
_entity_poly.pdbx_strand_id
1 'polypeptide(L)'
;KDYKECAKKFIESHYAFDSESVLFKPTFTKEVIFRNSKDMALSYFIGGNIEEDHGFALKPWEKISIDELNILEENKLSIAMGILKLKPVNSDKITSVAFTFVFTETNSSLKIKVHHSSPL
;
A
#
# COMPACT_ATOMS: atom_id res chain seq x y z
N LYS A 1 4.20 -22.99 -0.78
CA LYS A 1 3.66 -21.86 -1.46
C LYS A 1 4.61 -20.68 -1.42
N ASP A 2 4.80 -20.03 -2.53
CA ASP A 2 5.78 -18.95 -2.65
C ASP A 2 5.14 -17.60 -2.39
N TYR A 3 5.26 -17.13 -1.17
CA TYR A 3 4.72 -15.83 -0.78
C TYR A 3 5.38 -14.68 -1.53
N LYS A 4 6.69 -14.82 -1.81
CA LYS A 4 7.43 -13.76 -2.48
C LYS A 4 6.90 -13.55 -3.90
N GLU A 5 6.65 -14.64 -4.60
CA GLU A 5 6.14 -14.55 -5.97
C GLU A 5 4.72 -13.97 -6.00
N CYS A 6 3.87 -14.37 -5.06
CA CYS A 6 2.52 -13.84 -4.97
C CYS A 6 2.53 -12.35 -4.67
N ALA A 7 3.36 -11.91 -3.73
CA ALA A 7 3.47 -10.50 -3.37
C ALA A 7 4.02 -9.68 -4.52
N LYS A 8 4.99 -10.23 -5.24
CA LYS A 8 5.57 -9.55 -6.39
C LYS A 8 4.53 -9.33 -7.48
N LYS A 9 3.72 -10.34 -7.75
CA LYS A 9 2.64 -10.23 -8.74
C LYS A 9 1.59 -9.22 -8.31
N PHE A 10 1.26 -9.18 -7.03
CA PHE A 10 0.32 -8.21 -6.50
C PHE A 10 0.83 -6.79 -6.73
N ILE A 11 2.08 -6.55 -6.39
CA ILE A 11 2.68 -5.23 -6.57
C ILE A 11 2.70 -4.84 -8.05
N GLU A 12 3.06 -5.77 -8.93
CA GLU A 12 3.12 -5.51 -10.36
C GLU A 12 1.75 -5.19 -10.95
N SER A 13 0.70 -5.85 -10.44
CA SER A 13 -0.63 -5.63 -10.98
C SER A 13 -1.32 -4.39 -10.41
N HIS A 14 -0.95 -3.94 -9.20
CA HIS A 14 -1.62 -2.83 -8.54
C HIS A 14 -0.84 -1.52 -8.54
N TYR A 15 0.49 -1.57 -8.60
CA TYR A 15 1.33 -0.39 -8.60
C TYR A 15 2.01 -0.22 -9.95
N ALA A 16 2.24 1.04 -10.34
CA ALA A 16 2.74 1.35 -11.68
C ALA A 16 4.27 1.30 -11.80
N PHE A 17 4.95 0.53 -10.94
CA PHE A 17 6.43 0.48 -10.92
C PHE A 17 7.04 0.08 -12.26
N ASP A 18 6.37 -0.78 -13.01
CA ASP A 18 6.95 -1.29 -14.27
C ASP A 18 6.86 -0.30 -15.43
N SER A 19 5.98 0.70 -15.33
CA SER A 19 5.75 1.63 -16.43
C SER A 19 6.01 3.08 -16.09
N GLU A 20 6.01 3.44 -14.81
CA GLU A 20 6.14 4.83 -14.38
C GLU A 20 6.89 4.91 -13.06
N SER A 21 7.26 6.13 -12.68
CA SER A 21 7.78 6.38 -11.35
C SER A 21 6.63 6.34 -10.34
N VAL A 22 6.88 5.74 -9.19
CA VAL A 22 5.89 5.59 -8.13
C VAL A 22 6.45 6.17 -6.84
N LEU A 23 5.63 6.94 -6.13
CA LEU A 23 5.96 7.42 -4.79
C LEU A 23 5.13 6.64 -3.79
N PHE A 24 5.78 6.03 -2.82
CA PHE A 24 5.11 5.18 -1.86
C PHE A 24 5.65 5.38 -0.45
N LYS A 25 4.77 5.82 0.45
CA LYS A 25 5.05 5.86 1.88
C LYS A 25 4.08 4.93 2.58
N PRO A 26 4.52 3.70 2.91
CA PRO A 26 3.65 2.73 3.57
C PRO A 26 3.23 3.16 4.98
N THR A 27 2.26 2.44 5.52
CA THR A 27 1.63 2.80 6.79
C THR A 27 2.60 2.83 7.98
N PHE A 28 3.45 1.84 8.10
CA PHE A 28 4.23 1.63 9.32
C PHE A 28 5.74 1.74 9.14
N THR A 29 6.22 2.60 8.26
CA THR A 29 7.66 2.81 8.11
C THR A 29 8.13 3.91 9.07
N LYS A 30 9.32 3.74 9.66
CA LYS A 30 9.89 4.68 10.61
C LYS A 30 11.33 5.03 10.31
N GLU A 31 12.09 4.10 9.73
CA GLU A 31 13.51 4.31 9.41
C GLU A 31 13.68 4.64 7.94
N VAL A 32 13.29 3.71 7.08
CA VAL A 32 13.29 3.92 5.64
C VAL A 32 11.86 4.27 5.26
N ILE A 33 11.55 5.55 5.26
CA ILE A 33 10.17 6.04 5.18
C ILE A 33 9.53 5.77 3.82
N PHE A 34 10.24 6.04 2.75
CA PHE A 34 9.70 5.93 1.40
C PHE A 34 10.19 4.67 0.70
N ARG A 35 9.28 4.02 -0.01
CA ARG A 35 9.54 2.76 -0.68
C ARG A 35 9.24 2.90 -2.16
N ASN A 36 10.04 3.72 -2.85
CA ASN A 36 9.75 4.16 -4.20
C ASN A 36 10.28 3.23 -5.29
N SER A 37 10.67 2.01 -4.94
CA SER A 37 11.05 1.00 -5.91
C SER A 37 10.31 -0.30 -5.62
N LYS A 38 10.20 -1.16 -6.63
CA LYS A 38 9.49 -2.43 -6.49
C LYS A 38 10.10 -3.28 -5.37
N ASP A 39 11.43 -3.34 -5.30
CA ASP A 39 12.09 -4.16 -4.27
C ASP A 39 11.85 -3.62 -2.86
N MET A 40 11.87 -2.30 -2.70
CA MET A 40 11.62 -1.70 -1.41
C MET A 40 10.18 -1.90 -0.96
N ALA A 41 9.23 -1.81 -1.90
CA ALA A 41 7.83 -2.07 -1.61
C ALA A 41 7.61 -3.53 -1.24
N LEU A 42 8.25 -4.45 -1.98
CA LEU A 42 8.15 -5.87 -1.69
C LEU A 42 8.66 -6.18 -0.29
N SER A 43 9.79 -5.58 0.10
CA SER A 43 10.33 -5.77 1.44
C SER A 43 9.31 -5.36 2.51
N TYR A 44 8.62 -4.25 2.32
CA TYR A 44 7.61 -3.81 3.29
C TYR A 44 6.50 -4.84 3.44
N PHE A 45 6.00 -5.37 2.34
CA PHE A 45 4.83 -6.26 2.39
C PHE A 45 5.14 -7.66 2.94
N ILE A 46 6.33 -8.19 2.70
CA ILE A 46 6.63 -9.57 3.12
C ILE A 46 7.88 -9.72 3.97
N GLY A 47 8.50 -8.59 4.36
CA GLY A 47 9.79 -8.63 5.02
C GLY A 47 10.90 -8.83 4.00
N GLY A 48 12.13 -8.57 4.38
CA GLY A 48 13.24 -8.76 3.46
C GLY A 48 14.48 -8.00 3.87
N ASN A 49 15.03 -7.23 2.95
CA ASN A 49 16.32 -6.61 3.11
C ASN A 49 16.34 -5.40 4.05
N ILE A 50 15.20 -4.81 4.32
CA ILE A 50 15.12 -3.64 5.20
C ILE A 50 14.73 -4.13 6.60
N GLU A 51 15.58 -3.81 7.57
CA GLU A 51 15.49 -4.40 8.90
C GLU A 51 14.16 -4.15 9.63
N GLU A 52 13.59 -2.97 9.47
CA GLU A 52 12.35 -2.66 10.17
C GLU A 52 11.12 -3.38 9.60
N ASP A 53 11.25 -4.03 8.45
CA ASP A 53 10.10 -4.64 7.77
C ASP A 53 9.72 -5.97 8.40
N HIS A 54 8.44 -6.07 8.79
CA HIS A 54 7.91 -7.28 9.44
C HIS A 54 6.86 -7.98 8.60
N GLY A 55 6.71 -7.57 7.33
CA GLY A 55 5.77 -8.22 6.44
C GLY A 55 4.32 -7.82 6.68
N PHE A 56 3.98 -6.61 6.30
CA PHE A 56 2.61 -6.10 6.48
C PHE A 56 1.56 -7.05 5.91
N ALA A 57 1.83 -7.62 4.73
CA ALA A 57 0.87 -8.51 4.07
C ALA A 57 0.79 -9.88 4.74
N LEU A 58 1.77 -10.23 5.58
CA LEU A 58 1.79 -11.50 6.29
C LEU A 58 1.15 -11.42 7.66
N LYS A 59 0.87 -10.21 8.13
CA LYS A 59 0.24 -10.02 9.42
C LYS A 59 -1.23 -10.44 9.35
N PRO A 60 -1.71 -11.24 10.30
CA PRO A 60 -3.11 -11.70 10.23
C PRO A 60 -4.07 -10.58 10.63
N TRP A 61 -4.72 -10.01 9.63
CA TRP A 61 -5.74 -9.01 9.83
C TRP A 61 -7.11 -9.67 9.87
N GLU A 62 -7.90 -9.38 10.89
CA GLU A 62 -9.25 -9.89 10.95
C GLU A 62 -10.18 -9.07 10.07
N LYS A 63 -9.97 -7.75 10.05
CA LYS A 63 -10.85 -6.87 9.29
C LYS A 63 -10.10 -5.64 8.85
N ILE A 64 -10.29 -5.29 7.58
CA ILE A 64 -9.82 -4.03 7.01
C ILE A 64 -11.05 -3.39 6.39
N SER A 65 -11.40 -2.19 6.84
CA SER A 65 -12.61 -1.52 6.34
C SER A 65 -12.32 -0.07 6.03
N ILE A 66 -13.08 0.47 5.09
CA ILE A 66 -12.99 1.88 4.73
C ILE A 66 -14.00 2.63 5.57
N ASP A 67 -13.53 3.60 6.35
CA ASP A 67 -14.39 4.39 7.21
C ASP A 67 -14.82 5.68 6.52
N GLU A 68 -13.94 6.27 5.75
CA GLU A 68 -14.23 7.48 4.98
C GLU A 68 -13.49 7.43 3.66
N LEU A 69 -14.14 7.88 2.59
CA LEU A 69 -13.56 7.86 1.26
C LEU A 69 -13.96 9.10 0.48
N ASN A 70 -12.98 9.83 -0.01
CA ASN A 70 -13.17 11.01 -0.84
C ASN A 70 -12.46 10.80 -2.16
N ILE A 71 -13.15 11.03 -3.27
CA ILE A 71 -12.61 10.78 -4.61
C ILE A 71 -12.65 12.03 -5.45
N LEU A 72 -11.55 12.30 -6.13
CA LEU A 72 -11.42 13.39 -7.09
C LEU A 72 -10.90 12.82 -8.40
N GLU A 73 -11.57 13.12 -9.49
CA GLU A 73 -11.09 12.71 -10.81
C GLU A 73 -10.73 13.94 -11.62
N GLU A 74 -9.56 13.92 -12.24
CA GLU A 74 -9.07 15.05 -12.99
C GLU A 74 -8.15 14.57 -14.11
N ASN A 75 -8.53 14.90 -15.34
CA ASN A 75 -7.81 14.44 -16.53
C ASN A 75 -7.78 12.91 -16.55
N LYS A 76 -6.60 12.30 -16.55
CA LYS A 76 -6.48 10.85 -16.55
C LYS A 76 -6.03 10.31 -15.20
N LEU A 77 -6.21 11.10 -14.15
CA LEU A 77 -5.84 10.69 -12.80
C LEU A 77 -7.07 10.57 -11.93
N SER A 78 -7.06 9.57 -11.07
CA SER A 78 -8.06 9.43 -10.02
C SER A 78 -7.34 9.52 -8.69
N ILE A 79 -7.86 10.32 -7.79
CA ILE A 79 -7.24 10.55 -6.50
C ILE A 79 -8.24 10.16 -5.41
N ALA A 80 -7.78 9.35 -4.45
CA ALA A 80 -8.62 8.92 -3.34
C ALA A 80 -7.93 9.26 -2.03
N MET A 81 -8.66 9.88 -1.12
CA MET A 81 -8.19 10.12 0.23
C MET A 81 -9.23 9.64 1.20
N GLY A 82 -8.78 9.01 2.27
CA GLY A 82 -9.75 8.52 3.23
C GLY A 82 -9.12 7.95 4.48
N ILE A 83 -9.93 7.17 5.18
CA ILE A 83 -9.53 6.53 6.43
C ILE A 83 -9.84 5.05 6.35
N LEU A 84 -8.84 4.24 6.67
CA LEU A 84 -8.99 2.79 6.83
C LEU A 84 -8.94 2.45 8.31
N LYS A 85 -9.68 1.42 8.68
CA LYS A 85 -9.58 0.83 10.01
C LYS A 85 -9.05 -0.58 9.89
N LEU A 86 -7.97 -0.85 10.63
CA LEU A 86 -7.29 -2.14 10.60
C LEU A 86 -7.46 -2.83 11.93
N LYS A 87 -8.03 -4.02 11.94
CA LYS A 87 -8.20 -4.81 13.16
C LYS A 87 -7.42 -6.11 13.03
N PRO A 88 -6.39 -6.32 13.86
CA PRO A 88 -5.66 -7.59 13.84
C PRO A 88 -6.50 -8.74 14.40
N VAL A 89 -6.15 -9.97 14.03
CA VAL A 89 -6.71 -11.15 14.65
C VAL A 89 -6.22 -11.19 16.11
N ASN A 90 -7.10 -11.58 17.01
CA ASN A 90 -6.80 -11.73 18.43
C ASN A 90 -6.50 -10.40 19.15
N SER A 91 -7.01 -9.31 18.63
CA SER A 91 -6.86 -8.01 19.29
C SER A 91 -8.11 -7.18 19.01
N ASP A 92 -8.58 -6.46 20.02
CA ASP A 92 -9.69 -5.54 19.84
C ASP A 92 -9.21 -4.13 19.50
N LYS A 93 -7.90 -3.96 19.42
CA LYS A 93 -7.34 -2.64 19.16
C LYS A 93 -7.37 -2.33 17.67
N ILE A 94 -8.17 -1.35 17.29
CA ILE A 94 -8.31 -0.91 15.91
C ILE A 94 -7.35 0.24 15.65
N THR A 95 -6.59 0.15 14.56
CA THR A 95 -5.72 1.24 14.12
C THR A 95 -6.40 1.97 12.98
N SER A 96 -6.55 3.27 13.13
CA SER A 96 -7.07 4.12 12.06
C SER A 96 -5.91 4.69 11.28
N VAL A 97 -6.03 4.65 9.96
CA VAL A 97 -4.96 5.04 9.04
C VAL A 97 -5.52 6.00 8.01
N ALA A 98 -4.87 7.14 7.86
CA ALA A 98 -5.20 8.07 6.78
C ALA A 98 -4.42 7.65 5.54
N PHE A 99 -5.07 7.70 4.38
CA PHE A 99 -4.41 7.29 3.15
C PHE A 99 -4.69 8.24 2.00
N THR A 100 -3.78 8.27 1.06
CA THR A 100 -3.95 8.94 -0.23
C THR A 100 -3.44 8.00 -1.30
N PHE A 101 -4.26 7.78 -2.32
CA PHE A 101 -3.87 7.05 -3.52
C PHE A 101 -4.04 7.95 -4.73
N VAL A 102 -3.06 7.92 -5.63
CA VAL A 102 -3.23 8.49 -6.95
C VAL A 102 -3.10 7.35 -7.94
N PHE A 103 -4.13 7.17 -8.76
CA PHE A 103 -4.17 6.11 -9.77
C PHE A 103 -3.92 6.71 -11.14
N THR A 104 -3.20 5.97 -11.96
CA THR A 104 -2.99 6.33 -13.34
C THR A 104 -3.45 5.17 -14.23
N GLU A 105 -3.85 5.48 -15.45
CA GLU A 105 -4.27 4.45 -16.39
C GLU A 105 -3.07 4.00 -17.20
N THR A 106 -2.78 2.69 -17.18
CA THR A 106 -1.71 2.10 -17.97
C THR A 106 -2.25 0.87 -18.66
N ASN A 107 -2.17 0.84 -20.00
CA ASN A 107 -2.63 -0.30 -20.79
C ASN A 107 -4.02 -0.76 -20.39
N SER A 108 -4.94 0.19 -20.26
CA SER A 108 -6.35 -0.05 -19.95
C SER A 108 -6.61 -0.56 -18.52
N SER A 109 -5.63 -0.46 -17.63
CA SER A 109 -5.88 -0.76 -16.22
C SER A 109 -5.42 0.40 -15.36
N LEU A 110 -6.08 0.53 -14.20
CA LEU A 110 -5.71 1.54 -13.23
C LEU A 110 -4.65 0.98 -12.30
N LYS A 111 -3.57 1.74 -12.12
CA LYS A 111 -2.50 1.33 -11.21
C LYS A 111 -2.11 2.49 -10.31
N ILE A 112 -1.62 2.16 -9.13
CA ILE A 112 -1.24 3.14 -8.13
C ILE A 112 0.08 3.81 -8.50
N LYS A 113 0.03 5.13 -8.59
CA LYS A 113 1.21 5.95 -8.87
C LYS A 113 1.73 6.63 -7.61
N VAL A 114 0.85 6.96 -6.69
CA VAL A 114 1.22 7.53 -5.39
C VAL A 114 0.39 6.85 -4.32
N HIS A 115 1.07 6.41 -3.27
CA HIS A 115 0.39 5.82 -2.11
C HIS A 115 1.03 6.38 -0.85
N HIS A 116 0.25 7.08 -0.06
CA HIS A 116 0.69 7.57 1.23
C HIS A 116 -0.28 7.07 2.29
N SER A 117 0.23 6.41 3.31
CA SER A 117 -0.58 5.96 4.45
C SER A 117 0.16 6.25 5.73
N SER A 118 -0.59 6.69 6.74
CA SER A 118 -0.01 6.98 8.06
C SER A 118 -1.05 6.70 9.13
N PRO A 119 -0.64 6.13 10.27
CA PRO A 119 -1.56 5.98 11.41
C PRO A 119 -2.01 7.35 11.90
N LEU A 120 -3.26 7.41 12.32
CA LEU A 120 -3.80 8.63 12.92
C LEU A 120 -3.44 8.73 14.38
#